data_833be37bf24de4faae5c7f9145f0ea6b
#
_entry.id   833be37bf24de4faae5c7f9145f0ea6b
#
_cell.length_a   1.000
_cell.length_b   1.000
_cell.length_c   1.000
_cell.angle_alpha   90.00
_cell.angle_beta   90.00
_cell.angle_gamma   90.00
#
_symmetry.space_group_name_H-M   'P 1'
#
loop_
_entity.id
_entity.type
_entity.pdbx_description
1 polymer ?
#
loop_
_entity_poly.entity_id
_entity_poly.type
_entity_poly.pdbx_seq_one_letter_code
_entity_poly.pdbx_strand_id
1 'polypeptide(L)'
;ISNSTLQEKRDAFRYVIGASSLIVFTTGIIVYNFLNIEINSKAKIGDFKDMKKLMKSRSVILIGLIILTAYMGYKTTDIYSLYASEIMLFDEIEAARIAAYQQYLRPLACISIAFFADKSGNINVIIGGFAIMLVGAILFASGIVVAGLNSLFILSLIIVATGTYILRGLYFSILKDGKIPTTLSGTAIGIVSIIGYTPDIFATPLYGYLLDTYEGIKGHQLVYIILSISSLIGIY
;
A
#
# COMPACT_ATOMS: atom_id res chain seq x y z
N ILE A 1 -9.28 -14.78 -25.72
CA ILE A 1 -7.89 -14.83 -25.15
C ILE A 1 -7.53 -16.25 -24.67
N SER A 2 -8.52 -17.16 -24.52
CA SER A 2 -8.27 -18.52 -24.01
C SER A 2 -7.50 -19.46 -24.97
N ASN A 3 -7.30 -19.09 -26.23
CA ASN A 3 -6.63 -19.90 -27.25
C ASN A 3 -5.26 -19.34 -27.71
N SER A 4 -4.68 -18.35 -27.02
CA SER A 4 -3.35 -17.86 -27.36
C SER A 4 -2.29 -18.88 -26.98
N THR A 5 -1.34 -19.12 -27.92
CA THR A 5 -0.20 -19.99 -27.67
C THR A 5 0.68 -19.43 -26.57
N LEU A 6 1.42 -20.30 -25.86
CA LEU A 6 2.36 -19.88 -24.80
C LEU A 6 3.38 -18.84 -25.32
N GLN A 7 3.69 -18.90 -26.61
CA GLN A 7 4.60 -17.99 -27.28
C GLN A 7 4.00 -16.59 -27.45
N GLU A 8 2.73 -16.49 -27.84
CA GLU A 8 2.03 -15.21 -27.95
C GLU A 8 1.90 -14.50 -26.60
N LYS A 9 1.63 -15.27 -25.52
CA LYS A 9 1.60 -14.72 -24.16
C LYS A 9 2.97 -14.18 -23.73
N ARG A 10 4.05 -14.88 -24.02
CA ARG A 10 5.43 -14.43 -23.75
C ARG A 10 5.80 -13.18 -24.54
N ASP A 11 5.43 -13.11 -25.80
CA ASP A 11 5.73 -11.96 -26.64
C ASP A 11 4.91 -10.74 -26.21
N ALA A 12 3.63 -10.90 -25.87
CA ALA A 12 2.83 -9.83 -25.29
C ALA A 12 3.46 -9.30 -23.99
N PHE A 13 3.95 -10.19 -23.11
CA PHE A 13 4.62 -9.80 -21.88
C PHE A 13 5.94 -9.04 -22.14
N ARG A 14 6.73 -9.46 -23.13
CA ARG A 14 7.94 -8.75 -23.56
C ARG A 14 7.65 -7.34 -24.07
N TYR A 15 6.58 -7.16 -24.85
CA TYR A 15 6.16 -5.83 -25.32
C TYR A 15 5.77 -4.91 -24.17
N VAL A 16 5.04 -5.43 -23.17
CA VAL A 16 4.66 -4.64 -21.97
C VAL A 16 5.90 -4.23 -21.18
N ILE A 17 6.86 -5.14 -20.97
CA ILE A 17 8.12 -4.82 -20.28
C ILE A 17 8.92 -3.79 -21.09
N GLY A 18 9.05 -3.99 -22.41
CA GLY A 18 9.77 -3.07 -23.29
C GLY A 18 9.17 -1.67 -23.28
N ALA A 19 7.84 -1.57 -23.40
CA ALA A 19 7.14 -0.28 -23.34
C ALA A 19 7.32 0.41 -21.97
N SER A 20 7.19 -0.33 -20.87
CA SER A 20 7.40 0.20 -19.52
C SER A 20 8.82 0.70 -19.32
N SER A 21 9.83 -0.08 -19.79
CA SER A 21 11.24 0.30 -19.71
C SER A 21 11.54 1.55 -20.53
N LEU A 22 10.93 1.69 -21.71
CA LEU A 22 11.07 2.88 -22.56
C LEU A 22 10.49 4.14 -21.87
N ILE A 23 9.32 4.01 -21.24
CA ILE A 23 8.70 5.11 -20.49
C ILE A 23 9.61 5.56 -19.35
N VAL A 24 10.14 4.63 -18.55
CA VAL A 24 11.04 4.94 -17.43
C VAL A 24 12.31 5.61 -17.94
N PHE A 25 12.91 5.09 -19.01
CA PHE A 25 14.13 5.64 -19.59
C PHE A 25 13.92 7.06 -20.13
N THR A 26 12.84 7.29 -20.90
CA THR A 26 12.51 8.63 -21.42
C THR A 26 12.21 9.61 -20.32
N THR A 27 11.49 9.19 -19.25
CA THR A 27 11.25 10.02 -18.07
C THR A 27 12.57 10.40 -17.39
N GLY A 28 13.52 9.46 -17.26
CA GLY A 28 14.85 9.73 -16.73
C GLY A 28 15.61 10.80 -17.52
N ILE A 29 15.56 10.74 -18.85
CA ILE A 29 16.16 11.76 -19.73
C ILE A 29 15.48 13.13 -19.55
N ILE A 30 14.14 13.16 -19.48
CA ILE A 30 13.39 14.38 -19.26
C ILE A 30 13.79 15.02 -17.91
N VAL A 31 13.79 14.23 -16.82
CA VAL A 31 14.19 14.71 -15.50
C VAL A 31 15.63 15.24 -15.53
N TYR A 32 16.56 14.52 -16.14
CA TYR A 32 17.95 14.95 -16.23
C TYR A 32 18.13 16.28 -16.96
N ASN A 33 17.38 16.52 -18.03
CA ASN A 33 17.52 17.75 -18.83
C ASN A 33 16.72 18.94 -18.31
N PHE A 34 15.59 18.72 -17.64
CA PHE A 34 14.66 19.79 -17.24
C PHE A 34 14.62 20.07 -15.74
N LEU A 35 15.10 19.14 -14.90
CA LEU A 35 15.13 19.36 -13.47
C LEU A 35 16.44 20.08 -13.09
N ASN A 36 16.35 21.38 -12.83
CA ASN A 36 17.42 22.13 -12.20
C ASN A 36 17.52 21.68 -10.73
N ILE A 37 18.43 20.76 -10.46
CA ILE A 37 18.75 20.37 -9.08
C ILE A 37 19.56 21.51 -8.46
N GLU A 38 18.91 22.43 -7.78
CA GLU A 38 19.61 23.29 -6.82
C GLU A 38 20.13 22.38 -5.70
N ILE A 39 21.38 21.95 -5.84
CA ILE A 39 22.09 21.30 -4.74
C ILE A 39 22.27 22.38 -3.68
N ASN A 40 21.33 22.41 -2.72
CA ASN A 40 21.46 23.27 -1.56
C ASN A 40 22.70 22.79 -0.78
N SER A 41 23.83 23.41 -1.04
CA SER A 41 25.14 23.08 -0.44
C SER A 41 25.15 23.20 1.09
N LYS A 42 24.05 23.71 1.68
CA LYS A 42 23.79 23.76 3.13
C LYS A 42 23.04 22.52 3.65
N ALA A 43 22.57 21.63 2.80
CA ALA A 43 22.03 20.35 3.24
C ALA A 43 23.19 19.51 3.81
N LYS A 44 23.40 19.61 5.10
CA LYS A 44 24.33 18.69 5.80
C LYS A 44 23.83 17.28 5.54
N ILE A 45 24.65 16.47 4.86
CA ILE A 45 24.48 15.01 4.92
C ILE A 45 24.49 14.70 6.41
N GLY A 46 23.37 14.13 6.91
CA GLY A 46 23.23 13.86 8.35
C GLY A 46 24.44 13.07 8.86
N ASP A 47 25.12 13.60 9.85
CA ASP A 47 26.25 12.91 10.49
C ASP A 47 25.72 11.58 11.06
N PHE A 48 26.56 10.56 11.12
CA PHE A 48 26.21 9.26 11.69
C PHE A 48 25.63 9.39 13.11
N LYS A 49 26.02 10.42 13.85
CA LYS A 49 25.46 10.79 15.15
C LYS A 49 23.99 11.21 15.05
N ASP A 50 23.62 11.99 14.03
CA ASP A 50 22.26 12.45 13.80
C ASP A 50 21.36 11.26 13.40
N MET A 51 21.86 10.36 12.57
CA MET A 51 21.17 9.12 12.21
C MET A 51 20.88 8.26 13.45
N LYS A 52 21.88 8.04 14.31
CA LYS A 52 21.74 7.28 15.56
C LYS A 52 20.75 7.94 16.53
N LYS A 53 20.72 9.27 16.58
CA LYS A 53 19.74 10.04 17.37
C LYS A 53 18.33 9.89 16.84
N LEU A 54 18.15 9.95 15.52
CA LEU A 54 16.84 9.75 14.88
C LEU A 54 16.33 8.32 15.07
N MET A 55 17.17 7.30 14.95
CA MET A 55 16.80 5.90 15.20
C MET A 55 16.28 5.65 16.63
N LYS A 56 16.72 6.45 17.59
CA LYS A 56 16.25 6.38 18.99
C LYS A 56 15.09 7.33 19.27
N SER A 57 14.69 8.16 18.31
CA SER A 57 13.59 9.10 18.47
C SER A 57 12.26 8.37 18.53
N ARG A 58 11.49 8.60 19.61
CA ARG A 58 10.14 8.05 19.77
C ARG A 58 9.23 8.41 18.58
N SER A 59 9.31 9.65 18.10
CA SER A 59 8.52 10.09 16.93
C SER A 59 8.86 9.29 15.68
N VAL A 60 10.14 9.06 15.39
CA VAL A 60 10.58 8.29 14.21
C VAL A 60 10.11 6.84 14.28
N ILE A 61 10.22 6.22 15.47
CA ILE A 61 9.77 4.83 15.67
C ILE A 61 8.25 4.74 15.52
N LEU A 62 7.48 5.64 16.14
CA LEU A 62 6.02 5.65 16.03
C LEU A 62 5.55 5.88 14.59
N ILE A 63 6.17 6.82 13.86
CA ILE A 63 5.85 7.04 12.45
C ILE A 63 6.18 5.78 11.63
N GLY A 64 7.31 5.15 11.89
CA GLY A 64 7.68 3.87 11.25
C GLY A 64 6.63 2.78 11.50
N LEU A 65 6.11 2.66 12.73
CA LEU A 65 5.04 1.70 13.07
C LEU A 65 3.71 2.05 12.39
N ILE A 66 3.34 3.33 12.31
CA ILE A 66 2.16 3.76 11.56
C ILE A 66 2.28 3.37 10.09
N ILE A 67 3.45 3.59 9.47
CA ILE A 67 3.67 3.19 8.08
C ILE A 67 3.65 1.67 7.93
N LEU A 68 4.26 0.93 8.85
CA LEU A 68 4.25 -0.53 8.84
C LEU A 68 2.81 -1.07 8.86
N THR A 69 1.99 -0.60 9.79
CA THR A 69 0.58 -1.02 9.90
C THR A 69 -0.25 -0.62 8.68
N ALA A 70 -0.03 0.58 8.13
CA ALA A 70 -0.65 1.04 6.89
C ALA A 70 -0.21 0.20 5.67
N TYR A 71 1.07 -0.19 5.64
CA TYR A 71 1.63 -0.98 4.55
C TYR A 71 1.12 -2.43 4.53
N MET A 72 0.70 -2.98 5.68
CA MET A 72 -0.02 -4.26 5.73
C MET A 72 -1.28 -4.22 4.86
N GLY A 73 -2.04 -3.11 4.88
CA GLY A 73 -3.19 -2.93 3.98
C GLY A 73 -2.81 -2.93 2.51
N TYR A 74 -1.67 -2.33 2.16
CA TYR A 74 -1.17 -2.38 0.78
C TYR A 74 -0.82 -3.81 0.34
N LYS A 75 -0.23 -4.61 1.24
CA LYS A 75 0.10 -6.01 0.93
C LYS A 75 -1.14 -6.90 0.72
N THR A 76 -2.29 -6.56 1.30
CA THR A 76 -3.54 -7.30 1.01
C THR A 76 -4.07 -7.03 -0.40
N THR A 77 -3.64 -5.96 -1.08
CA THR A 77 -4.06 -5.73 -2.47
C THR A 77 -3.53 -6.79 -3.42
N ASP A 78 -2.43 -7.48 -3.05
CA ASP A 78 -1.81 -8.53 -3.86
C ASP A 78 -2.67 -9.81 -3.90
N ILE A 79 -3.57 -10.01 -2.93
CA ILE A 79 -4.41 -11.21 -2.83
C ILE A 79 -5.86 -11.01 -3.30
N TYR A 80 -6.24 -9.82 -3.79
CA TYR A 80 -7.63 -9.58 -4.22
C TYR A 80 -8.05 -10.44 -5.40
N SER A 81 -7.16 -10.67 -6.36
CA SER A 81 -7.47 -11.55 -7.50
C SER A 81 -7.63 -13.00 -7.05
N LEU A 82 -6.81 -13.44 -6.07
CA LEU A 82 -6.91 -14.78 -5.52
C LEU A 82 -8.23 -14.97 -4.76
N TYR A 83 -8.63 -14.01 -3.94
CA TYR A 83 -9.94 -14.02 -3.29
C TYR A 83 -11.08 -14.09 -4.30
N ALA A 84 -10.99 -13.31 -5.37
CA ALA A 84 -12.00 -13.29 -6.44
C ALA A 84 -12.12 -14.64 -7.15
N SER A 85 -11.01 -15.33 -7.41
CA SER A 85 -11.05 -16.65 -8.06
C SER A 85 -11.44 -17.78 -7.11
N GLU A 86 -10.90 -17.82 -5.89
CA GLU A 86 -11.09 -18.94 -4.96
C GLU A 86 -12.42 -18.88 -4.20
N ILE A 87 -12.81 -17.69 -3.76
CA ILE A 87 -13.99 -17.52 -2.88
C ILE A 87 -15.20 -17.02 -3.65
N MET A 88 -15.01 -16.06 -4.57
CA MET A 88 -16.11 -15.54 -5.37
C MET A 88 -16.39 -16.37 -6.62
N LEU A 89 -15.49 -17.32 -6.94
CA LEU A 89 -15.59 -18.22 -8.09
C LEU A 89 -15.63 -17.48 -9.43
N PHE A 90 -14.98 -16.33 -9.51
CA PHE A 90 -14.80 -15.62 -10.77
C PHE A 90 -13.76 -16.33 -11.64
N ASP A 91 -13.89 -16.21 -12.96
CA ASP A 91 -12.86 -16.72 -13.85
C ASP A 91 -11.55 -15.91 -13.71
N GLU A 92 -10.42 -16.48 -14.18
CA GLU A 92 -9.10 -15.87 -14.07
C GLU A 92 -9.05 -14.46 -14.69
N ILE A 93 -9.81 -14.22 -15.75
CA ILE A 93 -9.84 -12.95 -16.46
C ILE A 93 -10.60 -11.91 -15.66
N GLU A 94 -11.76 -12.27 -15.11
CA GLU A 94 -12.55 -11.39 -14.24
C GLU A 94 -11.81 -11.06 -12.96
N ALA A 95 -11.18 -12.04 -12.31
CA ALA A 95 -10.38 -11.86 -11.12
C ALA A 95 -9.20 -10.90 -11.37
N ALA A 96 -8.49 -11.06 -12.50
CA ALA A 96 -7.41 -10.17 -12.89
C ALA A 96 -7.91 -8.74 -13.20
N ARG A 97 -9.09 -8.60 -13.82
CA ARG A 97 -9.72 -7.28 -14.08
C ARG A 97 -10.05 -6.56 -12.77
N ILE A 98 -10.58 -7.26 -11.77
CA ILE A 98 -10.87 -6.67 -10.46
C ILE A 98 -9.60 -6.12 -9.82
N ALA A 99 -8.51 -6.90 -9.82
CA ALA A 99 -7.22 -6.46 -9.32
C ALA A 99 -6.65 -5.25 -10.10
N ALA A 100 -6.91 -5.15 -11.40
CA ALA A 100 -6.54 -4.00 -12.20
C ALA A 100 -7.42 -2.77 -11.90
N TYR A 101 -8.74 -2.95 -11.82
CA TYR A 101 -9.67 -1.84 -11.60
C TYR A 101 -9.51 -1.19 -10.23
N GLN A 102 -9.20 -1.96 -9.19
CA GLN A 102 -8.94 -1.39 -7.87
C GLN A 102 -7.76 -0.40 -7.87
N GLN A 103 -6.79 -0.53 -8.79
CA GLN A 103 -5.67 0.42 -8.90
C GLN A 103 -6.14 1.82 -9.36
N TYR A 104 -7.26 1.94 -10.07
CA TYR A 104 -7.82 3.24 -10.43
C TYR A 104 -8.42 4.01 -9.26
N LEU A 105 -8.70 3.33 -8.13
CA LEU A 105 -9.08 4.02 -6.88
C LEU A 105 -7.93 4.84 -6.30
N ARG A 106 -6.68 4.51 -6.62
CA ARG A 106 -5.51 5.16 -6.07
C ARG A 106 -5.42 6.66 -6.42
N PRO A 107 -5.48 7.10 -7.70
CA PRO A 107 -5.48 8.51 -8.02
C PRO A 107 -6.71 9.24 -7.45
N LEU A 108 -7.88 8.61 -7.43
CA LEU A 108 -9.09 9.20 -6.85
C LEU A 108 -8.92 9.42 -5.34
N ALA A 109 -8.40 8.43 -4.61
CA ALA A 109 -8.09 8.56 -3.19
C ALA A 109 -7.06 9.68 -2.96
N CYS A 110 -5.98 9.76 -3.74
CA CYS A 110 -4.96 10.78 -3.59
C CYS A 110 -5.51 12.21 -3.77
N ILE A 111 -6.38 12.44 -4.76
CA ILE A 111 -7.02 13.75 -4.98
C ILE A 111 -7.93 14.10 -3.79
N SER A 112 -8.75 13.15 -3.34
CA SER A 112 -9.65 13.36 -2.21
C SER A 112 -8.90 13.66 -0.92
N ILE A 113 -7.80 12.99 -0.68
CA ILE A 113 -6.95 13.15 0.50
C ILE A 113 -6.41 14.58 0.62
N ALA A 114 -5.89 15.15 -0.48
CA ALA A 114 -5.34 16.49 -0.45
C ALA A 114 -6.37 17.49 0.08
N PHE A 115 -7.62 17.38 -0.39
CA PHE A 115 -8.72 18.24 0.04
C PHE A 115 -9.11 18.05 1.52
N PHE A 116 -9.16 16.80 2.00
CA PHE A 116 -9.52 16.51 3.38
C PHE A 116 -8.39 16.82 4.37
N ALA A 117 -7.14 16.57 4.00
CA ALA A 117 -5.99 16.83 4.85
C ALA A 117 -5.81 18.31 5.14
N ASP A 118 -6.08 19.18 4.16
CA ASP A 118 -6.03 20.64 4.35
C ASP A 118 -7.09 21.15 5.34
N LYS A 119 -8.25 20.48 5.42
CA LYS A 119 -9.33 20.88 6.32
C LYS A 119 -9.21 20.29 7.73
N SER A 120 -8.86 19.02 7.85
CA SER A 120 -8.96 18.24 9.09
C SER A 120 -7.62 17.95 9.74
N GLY A 121 -6.51 18.25 9.05
CA GLY A 121 -5.16 17.88 9.46
C GLY A 121 -4.81 16.42 9.16
N ASN A 122 -3.52 16.17 8.90
CA ASN A 122 -3.02 14.86 8.43
C ASN A 122 -3.35 13.71 9.40
N ILE A 123 -3.21 13.94 10.71
CA ILE A 123 -3.42 12.89 11.73
C ILE A 123 -4.86 12.40 11.72
N ASN A 124 -5.85 13.30 11.67
CA ASN A 124 -7.26 12.92 11.66
C ASN A 124 -7.62 12.12 10.40
N VAL A 125 -7.06 12.50 9.25
CA VAL A 125 -7.29 11.78 7.99
C VAL A 125 -6.62 10.39 8.03
N ILE A 126 -5.47 10.25 8.65
CA ILE A 126 -4.80 8.95 8.85
C ILE A 126 -5.64 8.05 9.76
N ILE A 127 -6.13 8.55 10.89
CA ILE A 127 -7.04 7.81 11.78
C ILE A 127 -8.29 7.38 11.02
N GLY A 128 -8.89 8.28 10.23
CA GLY A 128 -10.01 7.97 9.35
C GLY A 128 -9.69 6.90 8.31
N GLY A 129 -8.51 6.96 7.71
CA GLY A 129 -8.02 5.94 6.77
C GLY A 129 -7.91 4.55 7.41
N PHE A 130 -7.34 4.46 8.61
CA PHE A 130 -7.30 3.20 9.37
C PHE A 130 -8.70 2.72 9.76
N ALA A 131 -9.61 3.61 10.18
CA ALA A 131 -10.98 3.25 10.51
C ALA A 131 -11.73 2.68 9.29
N ILE A 132 -11.58 3.30 8.12
CA ILE A 132 -12.16 2.81 6.86
C ILE A 132 -11.56 1.44 6.51
N MET A 133 -10.24 1.29 6.59
CA MET A 133 -9.56 0.03 6.31
C MET A 133 -10.01 -1.07 7.27
N LEU A 134 -10.19 -0.75 8.56
CA LEU A 134 -10.68 -1.68 9.59
C LEU A 134 -12.09 -2.19 9.26
N VAL A 135 -13.02 -1.30 8.89
CA VAL A 135 -14.39 -1.70 8.52
C VAL A 135 -14.38 -2.71 7.37
N GLY A 136 -13.64 -2.42 6.30
CA GLY A 136 -13.55 -3.34 5.17
C GLY A 136 -12.83 -4.66 5.52
N ALA A 137 -11.78 -4.58 6.36
CA ALA A 137 -11.08 -5.78 6.84
C ALA A 137 -11.98 -6.68 7.68
N ILE A 138 -12.84 -6.11 8.55
CA ILE A 138 -13.81 -6.87 9.35
C ILE A 138 -14.85 -7.56 8.44
N LEU A 139 -15.30 -6.92 7.36
CA LEU A 139 -16.23 -7.53 6.42
C LEU A 139 -15.65 -8.81 5.80
N PHE A 140 -14.39 -8.77 5.35
CA PHE A 140 -13.71 -9.97 4.85
C PHE A 140 -13.41 -10.99 5.96
N ALA A 141 -12.94 -10.54 7.12
CA ALA A 141 -12.63 -11.41 8.25
C ALA A 141 -13.85 -12.14 8.80
N SER A 142 -15.05 -11.56 8.71
CA SER A 142 -16.31 -12.20 9.13
C SER A 142 -16.70 -13.41 8.29
N GLY A 143 -16.16 -13.55 7.08
CA GLY A 143 -16.48 -14.63 6.16
C GLY A 143 -17.85 -14.52 5.49
N ILE A 144 -18.53 -13.38 5.60
CA ILE A 144 -19.82 -13.15 4.92
C ILE A 144 -19.67 -12.84 3.43
N VAL A 145 -18.46 -12.49 2.98
CA VAL A 145 -18.16 -12.14 1.59
C VAL A 145 -17.89 -13.44 0.82
N VAL A 146 -18.94 -14.02 0.23
CA VAL A 146 -18.88 -15.31 -0.48
C VAL A 146 -19.53 -15.22 -1.86
N ALA A 147 -19.33 -16.26 -2.67
CA ALA A 147 -19.93 -16.37 -4.00
C ALA A 147 -21.43 -16.08 -3.97
N GLY A 148 -21.91 -15.33 -4.97
CA GLY A 148 -23.29 -14.85 -5.07
C GLY A 148 -23.51 -13.46 -4.44
N LEU A 149 -22.63 -12.99 -3.55
CA LEU A 149 -22.68 -11.64 -2.94
C LEU A 149 -21.71 -10.67 -3.62
N ASN A 150 -21.71 -10.60 -4.95
CA ASN A 150 -20.77 -9.82 -5.74
C ASN A 150 -20.74 -8.33 -5.36
N SER A 151 -21.92 -7.74 -5.10
CA SER A 151 -22.00 -6.34 -4.68
C SER A 151 -21.32 -6.10 -3.31
N LEU A 152 -21.48 -7.04 -2.37
CA LEU A 152 -20.82 -6.96 -1.06
C LEU A 152 -19.30 -7.10 -1.20
N PHE A 153 -18.84 -8.02 -2.05
CA PHE A 153 -17.42 -8.18 -2.35
C PHE A 153 -16.82 -6.89 -2.90
N ILE A 154 -17.41 -6.33 -3.95
CA ILE A 154 -16.91 -5.08 -4.55
C ILE A 154 -16.94 -3.93 -3.56
N LEU A 155 -18.00 -3.78 -2.77
CA LEU A 155 -18.09 -2.76 -1.73
C LEU A 155 -16.98 -2.91 -0.68
N SER A 156 -16.79 -4.11 -0.16
CA SER A 156 -15.76 -4.42 0.84
C SER A 156 -14.36 -4.14 0.30
N LEU A 157 -14.09 -4.52 -0.96
CA LEU A 157 -12.85 -4.26 -1.64
C LEU A 157 -12.59 -2.74 -1.79
N ILE A 158 -13.60 -1.98 -2.23
CA ILE A 158 -13.50 -0.52 -2.36
C ILE A 158 -13.20 0.11 -1.00
N ILE A 159 -13.85 -0.33 0.07
CA ILE A 159 -13.63 0.20 1.43
C ILE A 159 -12.19 -0.05 1.88
N VAL A 160 -11.68 -1.30 1.80
CA VAL A 160 -10.29 -1.60 2.19
C VAL A 160 -9.30 -0.83 1.32
N ALA A 161 -9.49 -0.84 0.00
CA ALA A 161 -8.59 -0.18 -0.93
C ALA A 161 -8.56 1.34 -0.70
N THR A 162 -9.72 1.96 -0.46
CA THR A 162 -9.81 3.40 -0.16
C THR A 162 -9.05 3.74 1.12
N GLY A 163 -9.27 3.02 2.22
CA GLY A 163 -8.51 3.20 3.46
C GLY A 163 -7.01 3.04 3.24
N THR A 164 -6.60 2.00 2.54
CA THR A 164 -5.19 1.73 2.20
C THR A 164 -4.56 2.86 1.40
N TYR A 165 -5.25 3.38 0.38
CA TYR A 165 -4.69 4.45 -0.46
C TYR A 165 -4.71 5.82 0.22
N ILE A 166 -5.67 6.08 1.11
CA ILE A 166 -5.65 7.25 2.01
C ILE A 166 -4.37 7.22 2.84
N LEU A 167 -4.11 6.15 3.53
CA LEU A 167 -2.92 5.99 4.37
C LEU A 167 -1.65 6.14 3.55
N ARG A 168 -1.55 5.48 2.40
CA ARG A 168 -0.38 5.52 1.52
C ARG A 168 -0.08 6.92 0.98
N GLY A 169 -1.10 7.74 0.78
CA GLY A 169 -0.94 9.12 0.32
C GLY A 169 -0.39 10.07 1.39
N LEU A 170 -0.60 9.76 2.67
CA LEU A 170 -0.33 10.71 3.75
C LEU A 170 0.77 10.29 4.74
N TYR A 171 1.16 9.03 4.80
CA TYR A 171 1.99 8.57 5.91
C TYR A 171 3.38 9.25 6.02
N PHE A 172 3.92 9.84 4.95
CA PHE A 172 5.13 10.67 5.06
C PHE A 172 4.84 12.11 5.47
N SER A 173 3.60 12.60 5.31
CA SER A 173 3.25 13.96 5.70
C SER A 173 3.32 14.17 7.22
N ILE A 174 3.11 13.10 8.01
CA ILE A 174 3.19 13.14 9.49
C ILE A 174 4.61 13.35 10.03
N LEU A 175 5.65 13.28 9.20
CA LEU A 175 7.01 13.65 9.63
C LEU A 175 7.07 15.11 10.13
N LYS A 176 6.25 16.00 9.53
CA LYS A 176 6.14 17.40 9.99
C LYS A 176 5.50 17.46 11.36
N ASP A 177 4.44 16.68 11.58
CA ASP A 177 3.70 16.61 12.85
C ASP A 177 4.57 15.98 13.96
N GLY A 178 5.49 15.08 13.59
CA GLY A 178 6.50 14.48 14.48
C GLY A 178 7.62 15.42 14.90
N LYS A 179 7.56 16.72 14.50
CA LYS A 179 8.57 17.76 14.82
C LYS A 179 10.00 17.38 14.41
N ILE A 180 10.14 16.64 13.31
CA ILE A 180 11.44 16.27 12.76
C ILE A 180 12.01 17.49 12.01
N PRO A 181 13.25 17.91 12.31
CA PRO A 181 13.86 19.04 11.61
C PRO A 181 13.90 18.82 10.10
N THR A 182 13.55 19.84 9.32
CA THR A 182 13.54 19.76 7.86
C THR A 182 14.92 19.41 7.28
N THR A 183 15.98 19.81 7.95
CA THR A 183 17.38 19.48 7.58
C THR A 183 17.69 17.99 7.69
N LEU A 184 16.94 17.24 8.49
CA LEU A 184 17.11 15.80 8.72
C LEU A 184 15.97 14.97 8.10
N SER A 185 15.02 15.61 7.38
CA SER A 185 13.84 14.93 6.83
C SER A 185 14.21 13.78 5.89
N GLY A 186 15.22 13.94 5.04
CA GLY A 186 15.68 12.86 4.15
C GLY A 186 16.17 11.63 4.91
N THR A 187 17.01 11.85 5.94
CA THR A 187 17.51 10.76 6.80
C THR A 187 16.37 10.11 7.59
N ALA A 188 15.45 10.92 8.11
CA ALA A 188 14.27 10.41 8.82
C ALA A 188 13.37 9.57 7.91
N ILE A 189 13.10 10.01 6.68
CA ILE A 189 12.36 9.24 5.67
C ILE A 189 13.05 7.90 5.42
N GLY A 190 14.37 7.87 5.25
CA GLY A 190 15.12 6.64 5.05
C GLY A 190 14.92 5.64 6.20
N ILE A 191 15.08 6.10 7.46
CA ILE A 191 14.93 5.26 8.65
C ILE A 191 13.48 4.76 8.79
N VAL A 192 12.52 5.66 8.65
CA VAL A 192 11.09 5.34 8.73
C VAL A 192 10.68 4.36 7.64
N SER A 193 11.26 4.48 6.43
CA SER A 193 11.00 3.54 5.33
C SER A 193 11.54 2.14 5.61
N ILE A 194 12.71 2.03 6.26
CA ILE A 194 13.26 0.73 6.66
C ILE A 194 12.28 0.00 7.59
N ILE A 195 11.71 0.69 8.59
CA ILE A 195 10.72 0.10 9.49
C ILE A 195 9.40 -0.15 8.76
N GLY A 196 8.90 0.86 8.05
CA GLY A 196 7.57 0.87 7.45
C GLY A 196 7.38 -0.14 6.33
N TYR A 197 8.44 -0.47 5.59
CA TYR A 197 8.37 -1.43 4.48
C TYR A 197 8.83 -2.84 4.86
N THR A 198 9.07 -3.11 6.14
CA THR A 198 9.34 -4.50 6.59
C THR A 198 8.26 -5.52 6.21
N PRO A 199 6.96 -5.17 6.04
CA PRO A 199 5.97 -6.12 5.52
C PRO A 199 6.30 -6.73 4.16
N ASP A 200 7.13 -6.08 3.32
CA ASP A 200 7.61 -6.71 2.07
C ASP A 200 8.40 -7.99 2.33
N ILE A 201 9.04 -8.10 3.49
CA ILE A 201 9.86 -9.26 3.86
C ILE A 201 8.99 -10.40 4.40
N PHE A 202 7.99 -10.09 5.25
CA PHE A 202 7.28 -11.12 6.01
C PHE A 202 5.80 -11.29 5.63
N ALA A 203 5.11 -10.22 5.14
CA ALA A 203 3.67 -10.29 4.92
C ALA A 203 3.31 -11.24 3.78
N THR A 204 4.01 -11.17 2.64
CA THR A 204 3.74 -12.07 1.51
C THR A 204 3.97 -13.54 1.85
N PRO A 205 5.12 -13.96 2.47
CA PRO A 205 5.30 -15.32 2.95
C PRO A 205 4.26 -15.74 4.00
N LEU A 206 3.90 -14.84 4.92
CA LEU A 206 2.89 -15.10 5.94
C LEU A 206 1.51 -15.35 5.32
N TYR A 207 1.10 -14.49 4.37
CA TYR A 207 -0.17 -14.64 3.68
C TYR A 207 -0.21 -15.93 2.86
N GLY A 208 0.87 -16.24 2.11
CA GLY A 208 0.99 -17.50 1.39
C GLY A 208 0.86 -18.70 2.32
N TYR A 209 1.60 -18.71 3.44
CA TYR A 209 1.50 -19.79 4.43
C TYR A 209 0.07 -19.98 4.98
N LEU A 210 -0.64 -18.89 5.26
CA LEU A 210 -2.01 -18.95 5.77
C LEU A 210 -2.98 -19.50 4.71
N LEU A 211 -2.84 -19.04 3.47
CA LEU A 211 -3.70 -19.47 2.37
C LEU A 211 -3.45 -20.93 1.97
N ASP A 212 -2.20 -21.38 2.00
CA ASP A 212 -1.82 -22.78 1.70
C ASP A 212 -2.20 -23.74 2.83
N THR A 213 -2.14 -23.29 4.09
CA THR A 213 -2.40 -24.15 5.26
C THR A 213 -3.88 -24.28 5.58
N TYR A 214 -4.63 -23.19 5.40
CA TYR A 214 -6.06 -23.12 5.73
C TYR A 214 -6.88 -22.97 4.46
N GLU A 215 -7.36 -24.08 3.92
CA GLU A 215 -8.10 -24.12 2.68
C GLU A 215 -9.38 -23.23 2.68
N GLY A 216 -9.69 -22.67 1.53
CA GLY A 216 -10.90 -21.90 1.27
C GLY A 216 -10.95 -20.59 2.05
N ILE A 217 -12.15 -20.23 2.52
CA ILE A 217 -12.40 -18.93 3.15
C ILE A 217 -11.60 -18.69 4.44
N LYS A 218 -11.22 -19.75 5.15
CA LYS A 218 -10.49 -19.64 6.43
C LYS A 218 -9.13 -18.97 6.28
N GLY A 219 -8.35 -19.35 5.28
CA GLY A 219 -7.06 -18.72 4.99
C GLY A 219 -7.21 -17.22 4.77
N HIS A 220 -8.16 -16.84 3.94
CA HIS A 220 -8.48 -15.44 3.68
C HIS A 220 -8.97 -14.70 4.92
N GLN A 221 -9.84 -15.28 5.74
CA GLN A 221 -10.28 -14.69 7.00
C GLN A 221 -9.11 -14.36 7.91
N LEU A 222 -8.13 -15.26 8.06
CA LEU A 222 -6.96 -15.05 8.90
C LEU A 222 -6.10 -13.88 8.41
N VAL A 223 -5.92 -13.74 7.10
CA VAL A 223 -5.22 -12.58 6.53
C VAL A 223 -5.94 -11.27 6.89
N TYR A 224 -7.26 -11.22 6.76
CA TYR A 224 -8.02 -10.01 7.09
C TYR A 224 -8.17 -9.76 8.60
N ILE A 225 -8.09 -10.78 9.44
CA ILE A 225 -7.94 -10.61 10.90
C ILE A 225 -6.62 -9.92 11.23
N ILE A 226 -5.51 -10.34 10.60
CA ILE A 226 -4.21 -9.66 10.77
C ILE A 226 -4.30 -8.20 10.31
N LEU A 227 -4.97 -7.93 9.19
CA LEU A 227 -5.20 -6.57 8.72
C LEU A 227 -6.05 -5.76 9.71
N SER A 228 -7.09 -6.36 10.29
CA SER A 228 -7.94 -5.70 11.31
C SER A 228 -7.13 -5.32 12.54
N ILE A 229 -6.28 -6.24 13.03
CA ILE A 229 -5.37 -5.97 14.17
C ILE A 229 -4.38 -4.85 13.81
N SER A 230 -3.79 -4.89 12.61
CA SER A 230 -2.88 -3.85 12.13
C SER A 230 -3.58 -2.49 12.07
N SER A 231 -4.83 -2.45 11.61
CA SER A 231 -5.63 -1.22 11.55
C SER A 231 -5.92 -0.65 12.94
N LEU A 232 -6.26 -1.50 13.91
CA LEU A 232 -6.46 -1.09 15.30
C LEU A 232 -5.20 -0.52 15.93
N ILE A 233 -4.04 -1.15 15.70
CA ILE A 233 -2.75 -0.65 16.16
C ILE A 233 -2.44 0.72 15.54
N GLY A 234 -2.79 0.92 14.27
CA GLY A 234 -2.56 2.19 13.57
C GLY A 234 -3.48 3.33 14.02
N ILE A 235 -4.67 3.02 14.59
CA ILE A 235 -5.59 4.01 15.16
C ILE A 235 -5.09 4.49 16.53
N TYR A 236 -4.51 3.58 17.34
CA TYR A 236 -4.01 3.85 18.69
C TYR A 236 -2.67 4.57 18.67
#